data_fdb0f313e35ac9cb14cb4a89ecc814b8
#
_entry.id   fdb0f313e35ac9cb14cb4a89ecc814b8
#
_cell.length_a   1.000
_cell.length_b   1.000
_cell.length_c   1.000
_cell.angle_alpha   90.00
_cell.angle_beta   90.00
_cell.angle_gamma   90.00
#
_symmetry.space_group_name_H-M   'P 1'
#
loop_
_entity.id
_entity.type
_entity.pdbx_description
1 polymer ?
#
loop_
_entity_poly.entity_id
_entity_poly.type
_entity_poly.pdbx_seq_one_letter_code
_entity_poly.pdbx_strand_id
1 'polypeptide(L)'
;MLTKENYHEMTGKRSVAEVAEYLKRTPRFKGILQDIDPNTIHRGFLEELLQKSNFDTYVRLCKFQRLDQKPFYNFLVQKIEIEQIIEAVNRINTKLENDSLAQVPVYVKSHSKLDLLKLGTARNIDELKSALKGTPYLKLIAKLPLNEENGIDYGECERILIMSYYKRLLEYVSVGGIVKGKLYYSRAVTQIDKYQRSEVTLSLHPSEHRYVLT
;
A
#
# COMPACT_ATOMS: atom_id res chain seq x y z
N MET A 1 -8.78 -4.16 20.92
CA MET A 1 -7.47 -4.32 20.27
C MET A 1 -6.97 -5.71 20.59
N LEU A 2 -6.22 -6.36 19.68
CA LEU A 2 -5.53 -7.61 20.02
C LEU A 2 -4.40 -7.29 21.00
N THR A 3 -4.22 -8.15 22.01
CA THR A 3 -3.14 -8.04 23.00
C THR A 3 -1.87 -8.77 22.50
N LYS A 4 -0.75 -8.63 23.21
CA LYS A 4 0.47 -9.37 22.89
C LYS A 4 0.27 -10.88 23.00
N GLU A 5 -0.52 -11.31 23.98
CA GLU A 5 -0.89 -12.70 24.20
C GLU A 5 -1.69 -13.25 23.01
N ASN A 6 -2.64 -12.46 22.46
CA ASN A 6 -3.38 -12.86 21.27
C ASN A 6 -2.45 -13.10 20.07
N TYR A 7 -1.45 -12.20 19.86
CA TYR A 7 -0.46 -12.39 18.80
C TYR A 7 0.38 -13.65 19.05
N HIS A 8 0.81 -13.86 20.27
CA HIS A 8 1.59 -15.06 20.63
C HIS A 8 0.79 -16.35 20.40
N GLU A 9 -0.48 -16.39 20.78
CA GLU A 9 -1.36 -17.53 20.51
C GLU A 9 -1.55 -17.77 19.00
N MET A 10 -1.68 -16.70 18.19
CA MET A 10 -1.82 -16.83 16.74
C MET A 10 -0.54 -17.38 16.09
N THR A 11 0.65 -17.02 16.57
CA THR A 11 1.91 -17.56 16.03
C THR A 11 2.08 -19.07 16.27
N GLY A 12 1.39 -19.61 17.27
CA GLY A 12 1.34 -21.06 17.55
C GLY A 12 0.36 -21.84 16.66
N LYS A 13 -0.45 -21.18 15.84
CA LYS A 13 -1.41 -21.85 14.95
C LYS A 13 -0.70 -22.47 13.74
N ARG A 14 -1.19 -23.63 13.30
CA ARG A 14 -0.57 -24.43 12.23
C ARG A 14 -1.16 -24.17 10.84
N SER A 15 -2.34 -23.53 10.78
CA SER A 15 -3.04 -23.30 9.53
C SER A 15 -3.78 -21.95 9.52
N VAL A 16 -4.10 -21.46 8.31
CA VAL A 16 -4.95 -20.28 8.11
C VAL A 16 -6.33 -20.48 8.74
N ALA A 17 -6.88 -21.70 8.64
CA ALA A 17 -8.16 -22.05 9.23
C ALA A 17 -8.15 -21.87 10.77
N GLU A 18 -7.11 -22.31 11.44
CA GLU A 18 -6.96 -22.13 12.89
C GLU A 18 -6.82 -20.66 13.28
N VAL A 19 -6.11 -19.86 12.49
CA VAL A 19 -6.01 -18.40 12.70
C VAL A 19 -7.37 -17.72 12.49
N ALA A 20 -8.09 -18.08 11.43
CA ALA A 20 -9.42 -17.55 11.15
C ALA A 20 -10.42 -17.89 12.25
N GLU A 21 -10.43 -19.13 12.73
CA GLU A 21 -11.28 -19.57 13.84
C GLU A 21 -10.95 -18.82 15.14
N TYR A 22 -9.67 -18.61 15.42
CA TYR A 22 -9.24 -17.82 16.56
C TYR A 22 -9.73 -16.37 16.47
N LEU A 23 -9.54 -15.73 15.33
CA LEU A 23 -9.99 -14.36 15.08
C LEU A 23 -11.51 -14.24 15.16
N LYS A 24 -12.25 -15.22 14.64
CA LYS A 24 -13.73 -15.28 14.70
C LYS A 24 -14.27 -15.24 16.14
N ARG A 25 -13.52 -15.74 17.11
CA ARG A 25 -13.88 -15.70 18.55
C ARG A 25 -13.57 -14.34 19.19
N THR A 26 -12.75 -13.52 18.56
CA THR A 26 -12.41 -12.19 19.11
C THR A 26 -13.52 -11.18 18.82
N PRO A 27 -13.93 -10.34 19.80
CA PRO A 27 -15.03 -9.38 19.62
C PRO A 27 -14.84 -8.46 18.41
N ARG A 28 -13.57 -8.10 18.10
CA ARG A 28 -13.23 -7.20 17.01
C ARG A 28 -13.55 -7.77 15.63
N PHE A 29 -13.26 -9.05 15.42
CA PHE A 29 -13.34 -9.68 14.10
C PHE A 29 -14.56 -10.59 13.95
N LYS A 30 -15.29 -10.85 15.05
CA LYS A 30 -16.48 -11.71 15.05
C LYS A 30 -17.45 -11.32 13.92
N GLY A 31 -17.77 -10.02 13.79
CA GLY A 31 -18.76 -9.57 12.81
C GLY A 31 -18.34 -9.76 11.35
N ILE A 32 -17.04 -9.65 11.03
CA ILE A 32 -16.53 -9.79 9.64
C ILE A 32 -16.27 -11.25 9.25
N LEU A 33 -16.09 -12.12 10.24
CA LEU A 33 -15.80 -13.53 10.03
C LEU A 33 -17.00 -14.44 10.37
N GLN A 34 -18.13 -13.88 10.82
CA GLN A 34 -19.25 -14.64 11.32
C GLN A 34 -19.78 -15.68 10.31
N ASP A 35 -19.94 -15.24 9.05
CA ASP A 35 -20.52 -16.05 7.98
C ASP A 35 -19.44 -16.78 7.15
N ILE A 36 -18.19 -16.71 7.58
CA ILE A 36 -17.07 -17.35 6.88
C ILE A 36 -16.79 -18.71 7.51
N ASP A 37 -16.70 -19.75 6.66
CA ASP A 37 -16.20 -21.06 7.09
C ASP A 37 -14.67 -21.01 7.15
N PRO A 38 -14.07 -21.20 8.36
CA PRO A 38 -12.62 -21.17 8.51
C PRO A 38 -11.88 -22.23 7.69
N ASN A 39 -12.53 -23.35 7.36
CA ASN A 39 -11.90 -24.45 6.63
C ASN A 39 -11.77 -24.16 5.12
N THR A 40 -12.57 -23.24 4.59
CA THR A 40 -12.55 -22.89 3.17
C THR A 40 -11.78 -21.60 2.90
N ILE A 41 -11.38 -20.86 3.95
CA ILE A 41 -10.70 -19.59 3.79
C ILE A 41 -9.23 -19.79 3.43
N HIS A 42 -8.76 -19.18 2.34
CA HIS A 42 -7.35 -19.09 2.04
C HIS A 42 -6.74 -17.79 2.60
N ARG A 43 -5.41 -17.77 2.72
CA ARG A 43 -4.66 -16.67 3.35
C ARG A 43 -5.00 -15.31 2.75
N GLY A 44 -4.97 -15.17 1.42
CA GLY A 44 -5.21 -13.90 0.75
C GLY A 44 -6.59 -13.32 1.06
N PHE A 45 -7.63 -14.16 1.09
CA PHE A 45 -8.99 -13.71 1.41
C PHE A 45 -9.11 -13.30 2.90
N LEU A 46 -8.46 -14.02 3.82
CA LEU A 46 -8.42 -13.59 5.23
C LEU A 46 -7.73 -12.24 5.39
N GLU A 47 -6.58 -12.05 4.73
CA GLU A 47 -5.84 -10.78 4.73
C GLU A 47 -6.69 -9.63 4.19
N GLU A 48 -7.42 -9.83 3.09
CA GLU A 48 -8.32 -8.85 2.50
C GLU A 48 -9.44 -8.44 3.47
N LEU A 49 -10.09 -9.41 4.12
CA LEU A 49 -11.13 -9.13 5.12
C LEU A 49 -10.59 -8.31 6.30
N LEU A 50 -9.40 -8.62 6.77
CA LEU A 50 -8.75 -7.88 7.85
C LEU A 50 -8.36 -6.46 7.42
N GLN A 51 -7.83 -6.29 6.21
CA GLN A 51 -7.50 -4.99 5.64
C GLN A 51 -8.75 -4.12 5.48
N LYS A 52 -9.83 -4.69 4.92
CA LYS A 52 -11.13 -4.03 4.81
C LYS A 52 -11.65 -3.57 6.18
N SER A 53 -11.62 -4.44 7.18
CA SER A 53 -12.05 -4.09 8.55
C SER A 53 -11.23 -2.96 9.15
N ASN A 54 -9.93 -2.95 8.93
CA ASN A 54 -9.06 -1.88 9.36
C ASN A 54 -9.38 -0.57 8.66
N PHE A 55 -9.61 -0.61 7.35
CA PHE A 55 -10.00 0.54 6.55
C PHE A 55 -11.36 1.12 7.01
N ASP A 56 -12.37 0.28 7.18
CA ASP A 56 -13.70 0.69 7.67
C ASP A 56 -13.62 1.34 9.06
N THR A 57 -12.74 0.81 9.92
CA THR A 57 -12.49 1.39 11.25
C THR A 57 -11.84 2.77 11.11
N TYR A 58 -10.87 2.93 10.22
CA TYR A 58 -10.23 4.21 9.94
C TYR A 58 -11.23 5.23 9.39
N VAL A 59 -12.07 4.84 8.42
CA VAL A 59 -13.12 5.70 7.84
C VAL A 59 -14.08 6.19 8.93
N ARG A 60 -14.55 5.28 9.79
CA ARG A 60 -15.43 5.64 10.92
C ARG A 60 -14.76 6.59 11.90
N LEU A 61 -13.50 6.36 12.23
CA LEU A 61 -12.72 7.23 13.11
C LEU A 61 -12.58 8.63 12.50
N CYS A 62 -12.24 8.73 11.22
CA CYS A 62 -12.10 10.00 10.52
C CYS A 62 -13.42 10.77 10.48
N LYS A 63 -14.54 10.10 10.19
CA LYS A 63 -15.88 10.72 10.24
C LYS A 63 -16.21 11.23 11.65
N PHE A 64 -15.98 10.40 12.66
CA PHE A 64 -16.22 10.79 14.06
C PHE A 64 -15.43 12.02 14.46
N GLN A 65 -14.17 12.11 14.04
CA GLN A 65 -13.28 13.25 14.30
C GLN A 65 -13.48 14.42 13.31
N ARG A 66 -14.44 14.34 12.39
CA ARG A 66 -14.67 15.33 11.31
C ARG A 66 -13.41 15.59 10.47
N LEU A 67 -12.63 14.53 10.21
CA LEU A 67 -11.39 14.57 9.43
C LEU A 67 -11.58 14.14 7.98
N ASP A 68 -12.76 13.65 7.62
CA ASP A 68 -13.12 13.10 6.31
C ASP A 68 -12.96 14.09 5.15
N GLN A 69 -13.06 15.40 5.44
CA GLN A 69 -12.83 16.47 4.47
C GLN A 69 -11.40 17.04 4.48
N LYS A 70 -10.52 16.52 5.35
CA LYS A 70 -9.15 17.01 5.49
C LYS A 70 -8.17 16.16 4.68
N PRO A 71 -7.10 16.76 4.14
CA PRO A 71 -6.10 16.03 3.35
C PRO A 71 -5.51 14.80 4.05
N PHE A 72 -5.44 14.81 5.39
CA PHE A 72 -4.97 13.68 6.17
C PHE A 72 -5.80 12.39 5.97
N TYR A 73 -7.10 12.51 5.75
CA TYR A 73 -7.95 11.37 5.44
C TYR A 73 -7.51 10.63 4.16
N ASN A 74 -6.98 11.38 3.19
CA ASN A 74 -6.56 10.81 1.93
C ASN A 74 -5.22 10.05 1.99
N PHE A 75 -4.41 10.20 3.06
CA PHE A 75 -3.11 9.55 3.13
C PHE A 75 -3.18 8.03 3.15
N LEU A 76 -4.14 7.45 3.87
CA LEU A 76 -4.31 5.99 3.84
C LEU A 76 -4.77 5.51 2.46
N VAL A 77 -5.70 6.22 1.84
CA VAL A 77 -6.17 5.92 0.48
C VAL A 77 -5.01 6.03 -0.51
N GLN A 78 -4.23 7.11 -0.46
CA GLN A 78 -3.07 7.30 -1.33
C GLN A 78 -1.99 6.23 -1.15
N LYS A 79 -1.78 5.76 0.08
CA LYS A 79 -0.86 4.65 0.33
C LYS A 79 -1.32 3.38 -0.39
N ILE A 80 -2.59 3.04 -0.27
CA ILE A 80 -3.18 1.87 -0.95
C ILE A 80 -3.13 2.05 -2.48
N GLU A 81 -3.43 3.26 -2.99
CA GLU A 81 -3.29 3.57 -4.42
C GLU A 81 -1.86 3.34 -4.93
N ILE A 82 -0.86 3.79 -4.19
CA ILE A 82 0.55 3.59 -4.54
C ILE A 82 0.93 2.11 -4.54
N GLU A 83 0.51 1.36 -3.54
CA GLU A 83 0.74 -0.09 -3.47
C GLU A 83 0.12 -0.80 -4.68
N GLN A 84 -1.07 -0.40 -5.10
CA GLN A 84 -1.72 -0.95 -6.30
C GLN A 84 -1.02 -0.56 -7.61
N ILE A 85 -0.46 0.65 -7.71
CA ILE A 85 0.32 1.07 -8.88
C ILE A 85 1.62 0.27 -8.97
N ILE A 86 2.33 0.09 -7.86
CA ILE A 86 3.56 -0.69 -7.79
C ILE A 86 3.29 -2.15 -8.18
N GLU A 87 2.20 -2.73 -7.69
CA GLU A 87 1.78 -4.08 -8.06
C GLU A 87 1.45 -4.20 -9.56
N ALA A 88 0.77 -3.21 -10.13
CA ALA A 88 0.49 -3.19 -11.58
C ALA A 88 1.79 -3.11 -12.41
N VAL A 89 2.77 -2.30 -12.00
CA VAL A 89 4.09 -2.22 -12.67
C VAL A 89 4.81 -3.56 -12.59
N ASN A 90 4.83 -4.20 -11.42
CA ASN A 90 5.44 -5.51 -11.23
C ASN A 90 4.81 -6.56 -12.17
N ARG A 91 3.49 -6.60 -12.24
CA ARG A 91 2.74 -7.52 -13.10
C ARG A 91 3.03 -7.29 -14.59
N ILE A 92 3.08 -6.03 -15.04
CA ILE A 92 3.42 -5.68 -16.42
C ILE A 92 4.84 -6.14 -16.75
N ASN A 93 5.80 -5.91 -15.87
CA ASN A 93 7.20 -6.30 -16.07
C ASN A 93 7.40 -7.82 -16.08
N THR A 94 6.68 -8.54 -15.21
CA THR A 94 6.83 -10.02 -15.10
C THR A 94 6.01 -10.78 -16.14
N LYS A 95 5.11 -10.10 -16.86
CA LYS A 95 4.18 -10.69 -17.83
C LYS A 95 3.37 -11.87 -17.25
N LEU A 96 3.16 -11.86 -15.92
CA LEU A 96 2.40 -12.90 -15.24
C LEU A 96 0.91 -12.69 -15.50
N GLU A 97 0.28 -13.70 -16.11
CA GLU A 97 -1.18 -13.78 -16.24
C GLU A 97 -1.81 -14.29 -14.95
N ASN A 98 -1.63 -13.58 -13.85
CA ASN A 98 -2.33 -13.95 -12.63
C ASN A 98 -3.72 -13.31 -12.60
N ASP A 99 -4.69 -14.01 -12.00
CA ASP A 99 -6.04 -13.52 -11.68
C ASP A 99 -6.00 -12.38 -10.66
N SER A 100 -5.31 -11.31 -11.04
CA SER A 100 -4.99 -10.18 -10.18
C SER A 100 -6.19 -9.30 -9.80
N LEU A 101 -7.35 -9.53 -10.46
CA LEU A 101 -8.61 -8.90 -10.06
C LEU A 101 -9.04 -9.28 -8.64
N ALA A 102 -8.65 -10.45 -8.17
CA ALA A 102 -8.92 -10.91 -6.81
C ALA A 102 -8.19 -10.08 -5.73
N GLN A 103 -7.14 -9.33 -6.10
CA GLN A 103 -6.32 -8.56 -5.17
C GLN A 103 -6.64 -7.05 -5.17
N VAL A 104 -7.54 -6.59 -6.05
CA VAL A 104 -7.94 -5.19 -6.09
C VAL A 104 -8.75 -4.83 -4.84
N PRO A 105 -8.32 -3.86 -4.02
CA PRO A 105 -9.01 -3.49 -2.78
C PRO A 105 -10.29 -2.71 -3.10
N VAL A 106 -11.34 -3.41 -3.52
CA VAL A 106 -12.63 -2.84 -3.96
C VAL A 106 -13.25 -1.93 -2.89
N TYR A 107 -12.97 -2.20 -1.62
CA TYR A 107 -13.46 -1.39 -0.50
C TYR A 107 -12.93 0.05 -0.48
N VAL A 108 -11.81 0.33 -1.19
CA VAL A 108 -11.25 1.68 -1.33
C VAL A 108 -11.86 2.45 -2.50
N LYS A 109 -12.56 1.78 -3.42
CA LYS A 109 -13.05 2.36 -4.68
C LYS A 109 -13.85 3.65 -4.49
N SER A 110 -14.72 3.73 -3.49
CA SER A 110 -15.52 4.92 -3.20
C SER A 110 -14.74 6.10 -2.62
N HIS A 111 -13.50 5.88 -2.21
CA HIS A 111 -12.61 6.86 -1.60
C HIS A 111 -11.43 7.24 -2.50
N SER A 112 -11.18 6.46 -3.54
CA SER A 112 -10.09 6.65 -4.51
C SER A 112 -10.58 7.37 -5.77
N LYS A 113 -9.73 8.22 -6.33
CA LYS A 113 -9.92 8.81 -7.66
C LYS A 113 -9.31 7.95 -8.76
N LEU A 114 -8.58 6.91 -8.38
CA LEU A 114 -7.94 5.97 -9.27
C LEU A 114 -8.95 4.93 -9.75
N ASP A 115 -8.94 4.61 -11.05
CA ASP A 115 -9.70 3.49 -11.58
C ASP A 115 -8.98 2.17 -11.26
N LEU A 116 -9.25 1.68 -10.04
CA LEU A 116 -8.59 0.47 -9.52
C LEU A 116 -8.88 -0.77 -10.38
N LEU A 117 -10.04 -0.84 -11.06
CA LEU A 117 -10.35 -1.97 -11.92
C LEU A 117 -9.52 -1.95 -13.19
N LYS A 118 -9.42 -0.78 -13.86
CA LYS A 118 -8.53 -0.61 -15.00
C LYS A 118 -7.07 -0.85 -14.64
N LEU A 119 -6.65 -0.38 -13.46
CA LEU A 119 -5.31 -0.61 -12.96
C LEU A 119 -5.04 -2.11 -12.74
N GLY A 120 -5.99 -2.82 -12.12
CA GLY A 120 -5.92 -4.27 -11.89
C GLY A 120 -5.88 -5.10 -13.16
N THR A 121 -6.43 -4.61 -14.27
CA THR A 121 -6.42 -5.30 -15.57
C THR A 121 -5.36 -4.84 -16.55
N ALA A 122 -4.60 -3.79 -16.21
CA ALA A 122 -3.57 -3.24 -17.09
C ALA A 122 -2.46 -4.28 -17.39
N ARG A 123 -2.17 -4.50 -18.69
CA ARG A 123 -1.18 -5.47 -19.18
C ARG A 123 0.04 -4.82 -19.82
N ASN A 124 -0.02 -3.52 -20.05
CA ASN A 124 1.06 -2.74 -20.65
C ASN A 124 1.08 -1.31 -20.09
N ILE A 125 2.14 -0.58 -20.42
CA ILE A 125 2.39 0.78 -19.91
C ILE A 125 1.32 1.78 -20.38
N ASP A 126 0.76 1.62 -21.56
CA ASP A 126 -0.25 2.54 -22.09
C ASP A 126 -1.59 2.36 -21.34
N GLU A 127 -1.96 1.12 -21.05
CA GLU A 127 -3.13 0.83 -20.20
C GLU A 127 -2.91 1.33 -18.77
N LEU A 128 -1.70 1.15 -18.21
CA LEU A 128 -1.32 1.73 -16.93
C LEU A 128 -1.49 3.27 -16.92
N LYS A 129 -0.92 3.96 -17.91
CA LYS A 129 -1.08 5.41 -18.06
C LYS A 129 -2.54 5.83 -18.21
N SER A 130 -3.33 5.04 -18.95
CA SER A 130 -4.77 5.29 -19.10
C SER A 130 -5.53 5.17 -17.77
N ALA A 131 -5.21 4.16 -16.95
CA ALA A 131 -5.79 3.99 -15.62
C ALA A 131 -5.41 5.14 -14.66
N LEU A 132 -4.22 5.71 -14.83
CA LEU A 132 -3.71 6.83 -14.02
C LEU A 132 -4.20 8.21 -14.47
N LYS A 133 -4.96 8.29 -15.57
CA LYS A 133 -5.42 9.57 -16.14
C LYS A 133 -6.24 10.36 -15.12
N GLY A 134 -5.94 11.66 -15.01
CA GLY A 134 -6.61 12.54 -14.04
C GLY A 134 -6.05 12.47 -12.62
N THR A 135 -5.06 11.63 -12.36
CA THR A 135 -4.40 11.52 -11.06
C THR A 135 -3.01 12.17 -11.08
N PRO A 136 -2.45 12.55 -9.92
CA PRO A 136 -1.09 13.09 -9.86
C PRO A 136 -0.02 12.04 -10.20
N TYR A 137 -0.34 10.75 -10.10
CA TYR A 137 0.57 9.65 -10.36
C TYR A 137 0.99 9.56 -11.83
N LEU A 138 0.11 9.91 -12.76
CA LEU A 138 0.44 9.91 -14.19
C LEU A 138 1.69 10.75 -14.49
N LYS A 139 1.82 11.94 -13.87
CA LYS A 139 2.97 12.81 -14.08
C LYS A 139 4.27 12.24 -13.51
N LEU A 140 4.20 11.41 -12.48
CA LEU A 140 5.35 10.73 -11.89
C LEU A 140 5.80 9.57 -12.77
N ILE A 141 4.87 8.71 -13.14
CA ILE A 141 5.13 7.52 -13.98
C ILE A 141 5.59 7.92 -15.40
N ALA A 142 5.02 8.96 -15.99
CA ALA A 142 5.39 9.40 -17.34
C ALA A 142 6.82 9.93 -17.46
N LYS A 143 7.48 10.26 -16.35
CA LYS A 143 8.88 10.73 -16.33
C LYS A 143 9.89 9.57 -16.22
N LEU A 144 9.42 8.38 -15.91
CA LEU A 144 10.29 7.22 -15.74
C LEU A 144 10.79 6.74 -17.10
N PRO A 145 12.10 6.45 -17.21
CA PRO A 145 12.62 5.82 -18.41
C PRO A 145 12.03 4.42 -18.58
N LEU A 146 11.80 4.03 -19.83
CA LEU A 146 11.47 2.66 -20.17
C LEU A 146 12.78 1.87 -20.31
N ASN A 147 12.79 0.63 -19.85
CA ASN A 147 13.88 -0.31 -20.07
C ASN A 147 13.84 -0.87 -21.51
N GLU A 148 14.83 -1.69 -21.87
CA GLU A 148 14.94 -2.30 -23.19
C GLU A 148 13.75 -3.17 -23.59
N GLU A 149 13.01 -3.70 -22.60
CA GLU A 149 11.80 -4.50 -22.78
C GLU A 149 10.50 -3.68 -22.75
N ASN A 150 10.59 -2.36 -22.85
CA ASN A 150 9.46 -1.42 -22.68
C ASN A 150 8.76 -1.51 -21.31
N GLY A 151 9.45 -2.03 -20.29
CA GLY A 151 8.99 -2.01 -18.90
C GLY A 151 9.45 -0.74 -18.18
N ILE A 152 8.90 -0.50 -16.99
CA ILE A 152 9.35 0.56 -16.09
C ILE A 152 10.28 -0.06 -15.04
N ASP A 153 11.39 0.60 -14.72
CA ASP A 153 12.22 0.20 -13.59
C ASP A 153 11.38 0.18 -12.30
N TYR A 154 11.25 -1.01 -11.71
CA TYR A 154 10.42 -1.23 -10.53
C TYR A 154 10.92 -0.42 -9.34
N GLY A 155 12.23 -0.45 -9.09
CA GLY A 155 12.84 0.23 -7.94
C GLY A 155 12.69 1.75 -8.03
N GLU A 156 12.88 2.31 -9.24
CA GLU A 156 12.74 3.73 -9.48
C GLU A 156 11.27 4.17 -9.40
N CYS A 157 10.34 3.34 -9.88
CA CYS A 157 8.91 3.57 -9.75
C CYS A 157 8.49 3.61 -8.28
N GLU A 158 8.87 2.59 -7.50
CA GLU A 158 8.61 2.53 -6.06
C GLU A 158 9.19 3.76 -5.36
N ARG A 159 10.45 4.08 -5.63
CA ARG A 159 11.16 5.22 -5.03
C ARG A 159 10.41 6.53 -5.26
N ILE A 160 10.07 6.85 -6.50
CA ILE A 160 9.40 8.11 -6.85
C ILE A 160 8.01 8.22 -6.19
N LEU A 161 7.23 7.16 -6.21
CA LEU A 161 5.90 7.14 -5.63
C LEU A 161 5.94 7.31 -4.11
N ILE A 162 6.81 6.55 -3.45
CA ILE A 162 6.97 6.60 -1.99
C ILE A 162 7.55 7.95 -1.55
N MET A 163 8.55 8.48 -2.25
CA MET A 163 9.10 9.81 -1.96
C MET A 163 8.04 10.91 -2.12
N SER A 164 7.25 10.85 -3.19
CA SER A 164 6.14 11.80 -3.39
C SER A 164 5.11 11.73 -2.27
N TYR A 165 4.81 10.53 -1.78
CA TYR A 165 3.91 10.31 -0.65
C TYR A 165 4.45 10.94 0.64
N TYR A 166 5.68 10.60 1.04
CA TYR A 166 6.25 11.10 2.28
C TYR A 166 6.56 12.61 2.25
N LYS A 167 6.96 13.15 1.10
CA LYS A 167 7.12 14.61 0.95
C LYS A 167 5.81 15.34 1.24
N ARG A 168 4.70 14.89 0.67
CA ARG A 168 3.37 15.48 0.95
C ARG A 168 2.94 15.30 2.41
N LEU A 169 3.24 14.15 2.99
CA LEU A 169 2.97 13.89 4.41
C LEU A 169 3.74 14.85 5.31
N LEU A 170 5.02 15.09 5.04
CA LEU A 170 5.86 16.04 5.78
C LEU A 170 5.37 17.48 5.64
N GLU A 171 5.05 17.94 4.42
CA GLU A 171 4.48 19.25 4.18
C GLU A 171 3.21 19.44 5.01
N TYR A 172 2.36 18.44 5.07
CA TYR A 172 1.12 18.47 5.82
C TYR A 172 1.35 18.58 7.33
N VAL A 173 2.32 17.85 7.87
CA VAL A 173 2.69 17.88 9.29
C VAL A 173 3.38 19.20 9.66
N SER A 174 4.23 19.75 8.78
CA SER A 174 4.99 20.98 9.04
C SER A 174 4.11 22.24 9.06
N VAL A 175 3.05 22.28 8.24
CA VAL A 175 2.12 23.45 8.16
C VAL A 175 1.13 23.49 9.33
N GLY A 176 1.29 22.64 10.36
CA GLY A 176 0.38 22.59 11.50
C GLY A 176 -0.83 21.70 11.27
N GLY A 177 -0.69 20.74 10.36
CA GLY A 177 -1.67 19.69 10.13
C GLY A 177 -2.00 18.93 11.39
N ILE A 178 -3.05 18.14 11.33
CA ILE A 178 -3.78 17.53 12.45
C ILE A 178 -2.92 16.64 13.36
N VAL A 179 -1.73 16.24 12.91
CA VAL A 179 -0.87 15.32 13.64
C VAL A 179 0.44 16.00 14.00
N LYS A 180 0.47 16.68 15.15
CA LYS A 180 1.71 17.05 15.84
C LYS A 180 2.41 15.82 16.45
N GLY A 181 2.29 14.65 15.84
CA GLY A 181 2.84 13.41 16.37
C GLY A 181 4.30 13.23 15.95
N LYS A 182 5.25 13.34 16.89
CA LYS A 182 6.67 13.03 16.68
C LYS A 182 6.91 11.71 15.94
N LEU A 183 6.01 10.73 16.12
CA LEU A 183 6.15 9.40 15.51
C LEU A 183 5.97 9.41 13.99
N TYR A 184 4.98 10.14 13.47
CA TYR A 184 4.74 10.21 12.02
C TYR A 184 5.82 11.03 11.32
N TYR A 185 6.21 12.13 11.93
CA TYR A 185 7.32 12.95 11.44
C TYR A 185 8.61 12.15 11.37
N SER A 186 8.97 11.46 12.46
CA SER A 186 10.18 10.62 12.52
C SER A 186 10.18 9.54 11.44
N ARG A 187 9.06 8.80 11.25
CA ARG A 187 8.96 7.77 10.21
C ARG A 187 9.08 8.34 8.80
N ALA A 188 8.42 9.48 8.52
CA ALA A 188 8.50 10.11 7.22
C ALA A 188 9.92 10.59 6.91
N VAL A 189 10.60 11.23 7.88
CA VAL A 189 12.00 11.64 7.73
C VAL A 189 12.90 10.42 7.50
N THR A 190 12.78 9.37 8.31
CA THR A 190 13.59 8.15 8.15
C THR A 190 13.42 7.51 6.76
N GLN A 191 12.20 7.49 6.22
CA GLN A 191 11.97 6.94 4.88
C GLN A 191 12.58 7.82 3.79
N ILE A 192 12.43 9.15 3.88
CA ILE A 192 13.07 10.07 2.94
C ILE A 192 14.59 9.92 2.99
N ASP A 193 15.18 9.91 4.17
CA ASP A 193 16.64 9.74 4.36
C ASP A 193 17.13 8.42 3.77
N LYS A 194 16.37 7.33 3.95
CA LYS A 194 16.71 6.03 3.37
C LYS A 194 16.82 6.09 1.85
N TYR A 195 15.82 6.69 1.18
CA TYR A 195 15.83 6.80 -0.28
C TYR A 195 16.87 7.80 -0.78
N GLN A 196 17.09 8.92 -0.09
CA GLN A 196 18.14 9.88 -0.46
C GLN A 196 19.54 9.30 -0.33
N ARG A 197 19.82 8.51 0.71
CA ARG A 197 21.12 7.84 0.87
C ARG A 197 21.38 6.81 -0.21
N SER A 198 20.34 6.09 -0.67
CA SER A 198 20.49 5.15 -1.78
C SER A 198 20.83 5.87 -3.09
N GLU A 199 20.29 7.06 -3.36
CA GLU A 199 20.68 7.89 -4.52
C GLU A 199 22.15 8.31 -4.47
N VAL A 200 22.63 8.76 -3.30
CA VAL A 200 24.03 9.17 -3.12
C VAL A 200 24.97 7.98 -3.35
N THR A 201 24.62 6.81 -2.86
CA THR A 201 25.44 5.61 -3.04
C THR A 201 25.50 5.18 -4.51
N LEU A 202 24.38 5.24 -5.22
CA LEU A 202 24.33 4.92 -6.66
C LEU A 202 25.10 5.94 -7.52
N SER A 203 25.12 7.22 -7.12
CA SER A 203 25.85 8.26 -7.86
C SER A 203 27.35 8.24 -7.61
N LEU A 204 27.82 7.71 -6.48
CA LEU A 204 29.24 7.63 -6.13
C LEU A 204 29.96 6.39 -6.71
N HIS A 205 29.23 5.36 -7.14
CA HIS A 205 29.83 4.13 -7.69
C HIS A 205 29.12 3.64 -8.96
N PRO A 206 29.34 4.31 -10.11
CA PRO A 206 28.72 3.89 -11.38
C PRO A 206 29.35 2.61 -11.96
N SER A 207 30.42 2.05 -11.37
CA SER A 207 31.20 0.95 -11.97
C SER A 207 31.47 -0.24 -11.07
N GLU A 208 31.03 -0.27 -9.83
CA GLU A 208 31.23 -1.43 -8.94
C GLU A 208 29.90 -1.92 -8.34
N HIS A 209 29.39 -3.01 -8.89
CA HIS A 209 28.32 -3.81 -8.29
C HIS A 209 28.81 -4.53 -7.03
N ARG A 210 29.16 -3.82 -5.99
CA ARG A 210 29.37 -4.40 -4.66
C ARG A 210 28.43 -3.76 -3.67
N TYR A 211 27.36 -4.49 -3.35
CA TYR A 211 26.56 -4.22 -2.17
C TYR A 211 27.41 -4.43 -0.93
N VAL A 212 27.90 -3.38 -0.31
CA VAL A 212 28.41 -3.45 1.05
C VAL A 212 27.24 -3.10 1.96
N LEU A 213 26.61 -4.14 2.49
CA LEU A 213 25.74 -4.03 3.65
C LEU A 213 26.63 -3.83 4.88
N THR A 214 26.67 -2.65 5.43
CA THR A 214 27.08 -2.38 6.81
C THR A 214 25.91 -1.80 7.58
#